data_2dd8f2e6744a44aeb225b31ed0093fe3
#
_entry.id   2dd8f2e6744a44aeb225b31ed0093fe3
#
_cell.length_a   1.000
_cell.length_b   1.000
_cell.length_c   1.000
_cell.angle_alpha   90.00
_cell.angle_beta   90.00
_cell.angle_gamma   90.00
#
_symmetry.space_group_name_H-M   'P 1'
#
loop_
_entity.id
_entity.type
_entity.pdbx_description
1 polymer ?
#
loop_
_entity_poly.entity_id
_entity_poly.type
_entity_poly.pdbx_seq_one_letter_code
_entity_poly.pdbx_strand_id
1 'polypeptide(L)'
;MKKRYLLGMGLMLFLGIQAQAQDPVIENIIKEARENSQLKDLGHELLDGIGPRLVGTPQMQQAHDWAVEKYQSWGIEARNEQWGEWRGWDRGITHIDMVEPWVRSLSGMQLAWSPSSPEGGAQGEVIVLPDLADAATFQTWLPNAKGKYVMISTPQMTGRPDYNWEEWATEESFERMKEERAEFERAWNQRLQKTGLGRRELPQALEDAGALGIITSYWSRGFGANKIFSAMTKKVPTVDLSLEDYGMLFRLADSGKKPMIHLNAQSKETGVQPTFNTIAEIKGTEKPDEYVMLSAHFDSWDGGTGATDNGTGTILMMEVMRILKEVYPNPKRTILVGHWGSEEQGLNGSRAFVEDHPEIVANLQALFNQDNGTGRVANLSGQGFVDSYEYLGRWLSKVPREITRDIETTFPGNPGGGGSDYASFVAAKAPAFNLSSLSWSYYNYTWHTNLDTYDKIVFDDVQNNAILAAIMVYMACEEPEMVSKELRIPLGRNGEPTDWPTPRSPTRKGGMD
;
A
#
# COMPACT_ATOMS: atom_id res chain seq x y z
N MET A 1 33.78 14.87 83.14
CA MET A 1 32.91 14.78 81.98
C MET A 1 33.72 15.16 80.75
N LYS A 2 34.19 14.14 79.96
CA LYS A 2 34.98 14.38 78.75
C LYS A 2 34.10 14.07 77.58
N LYS A 3 33.79 15.10 76.76
CA LYS A 3 33.10 14.94 75.48
C LYS A 3 34.09 14.41 74.39
N ARG A 4 33.81 13.26 73.84
CA ARG A 4 34.52 12.69 72.65
C ARG A 4 33.77 13.16 71.41
N TYR A 5 34.45 13.87 70.48
CA TYR A 5 34.01 14.17 69.16
C TYR A 5 34.43 13.03 68.24
N LEU A 6 33.44 12.35 67.65
CA LEU A 6 33.70 11.44 66.52
C LEU A 6 33.70 12.25 65.23
N LEU A 7 34.82 12.31 64.53
CA LEU A 7 34.92 12.80 63.16
C LEU A 7 34.44 11.65 62.23
N GLY A 8 33.26 11.81 61.62
CA GLY A 8 32.80 10.94 60.53
C GLY A 8 33.39 11.41 59.22
N MET A 9 34.31 10.65 58.64
CA MET A 9 34.84 10.86 57.28
C MET A 9 33.83 10.30 56.30
N GLY A 10 33.01 11.17 55.69
CA GLY A 10 32.06 10.82 54.60
C GLY A 10 32.84 10.58 53.30
N LEU A 11 32.91 9.37 52.88
CA LEU A 11 33.40 8.98 51.55
C LEU A 11 32.32 9.28 50.51
N MET A 12 32.43 10.42 49.80
CA MET A 12 31.60 10.72 48.63
C MET A 12 32.11 9.85 47.48
N LEU A 13 31.37 8.78 47.17
CA LEU A 13 31.46 8.09 45.90
C LEU A 13 30.89 8.98 44.80
N PHE A 14 31.74 9.64 44.04
CA PHE A 14 31.38 10.21 42.73
C PHE A 14 31.14 9.04 41.77
N LEU A 15 29.90 8.62 41.62
CA LEU A 15 29.46 7.87 40.47
C LEU A 15 29.54 8.81 39.25
N GLY A 16 30.67 8.78 38.57
CA GLY A 16 30.81 9.39 37.26
C GLY A 16 29.84 8.69 36.31
N ILE A 17 28.69 9.31 36.04
CA ILE A 17 27.89 8.96 34.86
C ILE A 17 28.79 9.39 33.70
N GLN A 18 29.49 8.44 33.09
CA GLN A 18 30.07 8.63 31.76
C GLN A 18 28.85 8.81 30.83
N ALA A 19 28.53 10.05 30.49
CA ALA A 19 27.72 10.36 29.35
C ALA A 19 28.47 9.73 28.16
N GLN A 20 27.97 8.60 27.66
CA GLN A 20 28.48 7.97 26.45
C GLN A 20 28.31 9.03 25.36
N ALA A 21 29.41 9.54 24.81
CA ALA A 21 29.36 10.51 23.74
C ALA A 21 28.45 9.94 22.64
N GLN A 22 27.44 10.69 22.29
CA GLN A 22 26.49 10.30 21.25
C GLN A 22 27.26 10.21 19.93
N ASP A 23 26.95 9.22 19.09
CA ASP A 23 27.61 9.04 17.80
C ASP A 23 27.35 10.29 16.93
N PRO A 24 28.41 10.99 16.45
CA PRO A 24 28.23 12.23 15.70
C PRO A 24 27.44 12.05 14.40
N VAL A 25 27.47 10.85 13.77
CA VAL A 25 26.69 10.57 12.57
C VAL A 25 25.20 10.51 12.91
N ILE A 26 24.85 9.86 14.02
CA ILE A 26 23.46 9.80 14.48
C ILE A 26 22.93 11.21 14.83
N GLU A 27 23.73 12.04 15.50
CA GLU A 27 23.35 13.44 15.78
C GLU A 27 23.10 14.22 14.48
N ASN A 28 23.96 14.05 13.48
CA ASN A 28 23.82 14.70 12.19
C ASN A 28 22.60 14.18 11.41
N ILE A 29 22.30 12.87 11.45
CA ILE A 29 21.08 12.30 10.86
C ILE A 29 19.83 12.98 11.44
N ILE A 30 19.76 13.07 12.77
CA ILE A 30 18.61 13.68 13.46
C ILE A 30 18.48 15.16 13.09
N LYS A 31 19.61 15.87 13.09
CA LYS A 31 19.65 17.29 12.75
C LYS A 31 19.21 17.52 11.30
N GLU A 32 19.80 16.79 10.35
CA GLU A 32 19.50 16.91 8.93
C GLU A 32 18.02 16.62 8.63
N ALA A 33 17.49 15.53 9.21
CA ALA A 33 16.08 15.18 9.08
C ALA A 33 15.12 16.24 9.64
N ARG A 34 15.49 16.92 10.74
CA ARG A 34 14.62 17.91 11.38
C ARG A 34 14.72 19.31 10.78
N GLU A 35 15.92 19.73 10.40
CA GLU A 35 16.19 21.11 9.96
C GLU A 35 16.08 21.28 8.44
N ASN A 36 16.39 20.24 7.65
CA ASN A 36 16.50 20.30 6.19
C ASN A 36 15.62 19.29 5.45
N SER A 37 14.53 18.79 6.09
CA SER A 37 13.64 17.81 5.49
C SER A 37 13.03 18.30 4.18
N GLN A 38 13.08 17.44 3.15
CA GLN A 38 12.46 17.68 1.84
C GLN A 38 11.15 16.89 1.66
N LEU A 39 10.65 16.20 2.70
CA LEU A 39 9.46 15.34 2.61
C LEU A 39 8.23 16.04 2.02
N LYS A 40 7.97 17.31 2.40
CA LYS A 40 6.81 18.06 1.90
C LYS A 40 6.94 18.39 0.41
N ASP A 41 8.13 18.79 -0.01
CA ASP A 41 8.40 19.14 -1.41
C ASP A 41 8.35 17.88 -2.28
N LEU A 42 8.99 16.78 -1.85
CA LEU A 42 8.92 15.48 -2.51
C LEU A 42 7.47 14.98 -2.61
N GLY A 43 6.70 15.09 -1.53
CA GLY A 43 5.28 14.73 -1.53
C GLY A 43 4.47 15.57 -2.51
N HIS A 44 4.66 16.89 -2.53
CA HIS A 44 3.96 17.77 -3.46
C HIS A 44 4.32 17.47 -4.92
N GLU A 45 5.61 17.31 -5.23
CA GLU A 45 6.04 17.00 -6.60
C GLU A 45 5.50 15.65 -7.08
N LEU A 46 5.55 14.60 -6.25
CA LEU A 46 5.10 13.27 -6.61
C LEU A 46 3.58 13.17 -6.70
N LEU A 47 2.87 13.66 -5.68
CA LEU A 47 1.45 13.40 -5.51
C LEU A 47 0.55 14.42 -6.22
N ASP A 48 0.89 15.71 -6.15
CA ASP A 48 0.12 16.76 -6.80
C ASP A 48 0.66 17.07 -8.21
N GLY A 49 1.98 16.97 -8.40
CA GLY A 49 2.63 17.26 -9.69
C GLY A 49 2.52 16.14 -10.71
N ILE A 50 2.80 14.90 -10.32
CA ILE A 50 2.73 13.71 -11.18
C ILE A 50 1.38 13.00 -11.03
N GLY A 51 0.94 12.76 -9.79
CA GLY A 51 -0.35 12.15 -9.47
C GLY A 51 -0.32 10.62 -9.36
N PRO A 52 -1.42 9.93 -9.75
CA PRO A 52 -1.54 8.48 -9.60
C PRO A 52 -0.54 7.72 -10.49
N ARG A 53 -0.01 6.61 -9.96
CA ARG A 53 1.11 5.87 -10.56
C ARG A 53 0.75 4.41 -10.87
N LEU A 54 -0.40 4.22 -11.52
CA LEU A 54 -0.82 2.88 -11.93
C LEU A 54 0.17 2.29 -12.94
N VAL A 55 0.53 1.01 -12.79
CA VAL A 55 1.45 0.34 -13.72
C VAL A 55 0.96 0.41 -15.16
N GLY A 56 1.86 0.74 -16.08
CA GLY A 56 1.56 0.90 -17.52
C GLY A 56 0.94 2.25 -17.90
N THR A 57 0.85 3.22 -16.97
CA THR A 57 0.38 4.58 -17.27
C THR A 57 1.52 5.53 -17.59
N PRO A 58 1.25 6.62 -18.33
CA PRO A 58 2.24 7.67 -18.56
C PRO A 58 2.76 8.31 -17.26
N GLN A 59 1.90 8.47 -16.25
CA GLN A 59 2.26 9.05 -14.96
C GLN A 59 3.26 8.15 -14.20
N MET A 60 3.11 6.81 -14.28
CA MET A 60 4.07 5.89 -13.68
C MET A 60 5.46 6.04 -14.32
N GLN A 61 5.54 6.16 -15.65
CA GLN A 61 6.80 6.42 -16.33
C GLN A 61 7.40 7.76 -15.90
N GLN A 62 6.58 8.82 -15.85
CA GLN A 62 7.03 10.14 -15.39
C GLN A 62 7.56 10.10 -13.96
N ALA A 63 6.94 9.31 -13.07
CA ALA A 63 7.41 9.13 -11.70
C ALA A 63 8.78 8.44 -11.64
N HIS A 64 8.99 7.39 -12.44
CA HIS A 64 10.29 6.72 -12.55
C HIS A 64 11.40 7.69 -13.00
N ASP A 65 11.14 8.47 -14.03
CA ASP A 65 12.10 9.44 -14.56
C ASP A 65 12.38 10.55 -13.54
N TRP A 66 11.34 11.09 -12.88
CA TRP A 66 11.47 12.07 -11.80
C TRP A 66 12.32 11.56 -10.64
N ALA A 67 12.12 10.32 -10.20
CA ALA A 67 12.90 9.77 -9.09
C ALA A 67 14.38 9.64 -9.44
N VAL A 68 14.71 9.20 -10.66
CA VAL A 68 16.11 9.16 -11.14
C VAL A 68 16.72 10.56 -11.16
N GLU A 69 16.01 11.57 -11.69
CA GLU A 69 16.48 12.96 -11.72
C GLU A 69 16.72 13.52 -10.32
N LYS A 70 15.81 13.23 -9.37
CA LYS A 70 15.97 13.64 -7.96
C LYS A 70 17.21 13.04 -7.32
N TYR A 71 17.41 11.73 -7.41
CA TYR A 71 18.62 11.09 -6.88
C TYR A 71 19.89 11.65 -7.49
N GLN A 72 19.91 11.82 -8.80
CA GLN A 72 21.07 12.42 -9.50
C GLN A 72 21.34 13.85 -9.05
N SER A 73 20.30 14.64 -8.75
CA SER A 73 20.46 16.01 -8.22
C SER A 73 21.13 16.05 -6.85
N TRP A 74 21.02 14.98 -6.06
CA TRP A 74 21.71 14.79 -4.77
C TRP A 74 23.07 14.10 -4.93
N GLY A 75 23.52 13.83 -6.17
CA GLY A 75 24.77 13.11 -6.43
C GLY A 75 24.72 11.63 -6.05
N ILE A 76 23.53 11.04 -6.10
CA ILE A 76 23.29 9.61 -5.89
C ILE A 76 23.09 8.97 -7.27
N GLU A 77 23.80 7.86 -7.51
CA GLU A 77 23.61 7.09 -8.75
C GLU A 77 22.22 6.44 -8.75
N ALA A 78 21.47 6.59 -9.84
CA ALA A 78 20.13 6.01 -9.96
C ALA A 78 19.80 5.64 -11.40
N ARG A 79 18.97 4.61 -11.56
CA ARG A 79 18.52 4.07 -12.85
C ARG A 79 17.14 3.44 -12.77
N ASN A 80 16.46 3.36 -13.90
CA ASN A 80 15.27 2.57 -14.09
C ASN A 80 15.65 1.20 -14.67
N GLU A 81 15.36 0.12 -13.96
CA GLU A 81 15.59 -1.27 -14.40
C GLU A 81 14.27 -1.86 -14.93
N GLN A 82 14.24 -2.16 -16.23
CA GLN A 82 13.08 -2.80 -16.83
C GLN A 82 12.99 -4.27 -16.37
N TRP A 83 11.86 -4.63 -15.78
CA TRP A 83 11.60 -5.98 -15.32
C TRP A 83 10.49 -6.70 -16.13
N GLY A 84 9.68 -5.98 -16.89
CA GLY A 84 8.57 -6.56 -17.62
C GLY A 84 7.86 -5.59 -18.55
N GLU A 85 6.64 -5.98 -18.95
CA GLU A 85 5.73 -5.23 -19.81
C GLU A 85 4.30 -5.32 -19.25
N TRP A 86 3.50 -4.25 -19.41
CA TRP A 86 2.12 -4.21 -18.94
C TRP A 86 1.20 -3.54 -19.96
N ARG A 87 -0.11 -3.86 -19.90
CA ARG A 87 -1.14 -3.16 -20.66
C ARG A 87 -1.12 -1.68 -20.31
N GLY A 88 -0.85 -0.85 -21.30
CA GLY A 88 -0.83 0.59 -21.15
C GLY A 88 -2.24 1.18 -21.20
N TRP A 89 -2.50 2.13 -20.29
CA TRP A 89 -3.81 2.77 -20.17
C TRP A 89 -3.65 4.17 -19.58
N ASP A 90 -4.51 5.09 -20.01
CA ASP A 90 -4.52 6.47 -19.55
C ASP A 90 -5.96 6.85 -19.20
N ARG A 91 -6.17 7.35 -17.98
CA ARG A 91 -7.46 7.74 -17.44
C ARG A 91 -7.89 9.11 -18.00
N GLY A 92 -9.10 9.18 -18.51
CA GLY A 92 -9.78 10.44 -18.82
C GLY A 92 -10.78 10.85 -17.73
N ILE A 93 -11.81 11.59 -18.13
CA ILE A 93 -12.87 12.05 -17.23
C ILE A 93 -13.81 10.90 -16.84
N THR A 94 -14.45 11.04 -15.66
CA THR A 94 -15.59 10.21 -15.26
C THR A 94 -16.66 11.13 -14.69
N HIS A 95 -17.76 11.31 -15.43
CA HIS A 95 -18.94 12.06 -15.00
C HIS A 95 -20.13 11.12 -14.96
N ILE A 96 -20.82 11.09 -13.83
CA ILE A 96 -21.95 10.19 -13.58
C ILE A 96 -23.08 11.02 -12.99
N ASP A 97 -24.19 11.13 -13.71
CA ASP A 97 -25.36 11.88 -13.26
C ASP A 97 -26.59 10.96 -13.25
N MET A 98 -27.31 10.90 -12.14
CA MET A 98 -28.68 10.41 -12.16
C MET A 98 -29.56 11.49 -12.79
N VAL A 99 -30.33 11.12 -13.82
CA VAL A 99 -31.19 12.04 -14.57
C VAL A 99 -32.67 11.80 -14.30
N GLU A 100 -33.03 10.64 -13.84
CA GLU A 100 -34.38 10.28 -13.36
C GLU A 100 -34.26 9.44 -12.07
N PRO A 101 -35.20 9.58 -11.12
CA PRO A 101 -36.40 10.40 -11.10
C PRO A 101 -36.17 11.89 -10.79
N TRP A 102 -34.95 12.30 -10.49
CA TRP A 102 -34.50 13.66 -10.27
C TRP A 102 -33.01 13.77 -10.54
N VAL A 103 -32.53 14.98 -10.87
CA VAL A 103 -31.13 15.19 -11.29
C VAL A 103 -30.21 15.30 -10.10
N ARG A 104 -29.10 14.51 -10.14
CA ARG A 104 -28.03 14.54 -9.14
C ARG A 104 -26.73 14.02 -9.72
N SER A 105 -25.64 14.75 -9.53
CA SER A 105 -24.30 14.20 -9.78
C SER A 105 -23.94 13.16 -8.71
N LEU A 106 -23.44 12.02 -9.16
CA LEU A 106 -23.08 10.89 -8.32
C LEU A 106 -21.57 10.86 -8.08
N SER A 107 -21.18 10.51 -6.86
CA SER A 107 -19.79 10.27 -6.52
C SER A 107 -19.36 8.89 -7.00
N GLY A 108 -18.51 8.87 -8.03
CA GLY A 108 -18.03 7.62 -8.59
C GLY A 108 -16.84 7.81 -9.51
N MET A 109 -16.14 6.72 -9.77
CA MET A 109 -14.97 6.69 -10.63
C MET A 109 -14.97 5.45 -11.52
N GLN A 110 -14.43 5.60 -12.73
CA GLN A 110 -14.11 4.48 -13.59
C GLN A 110 -13.02 3.61 -12.93
N LEU A 111 -13.18 2.29 -12.97
CA LEU A 111 -12.14 1.37 -12.48
C LEU A 111 -10.91 1.38 -13.40
N ALA A 112 -9.76 0.98 -12.87
CA ALA A 112 -8.51 0.87 -13.61
C ALA A 112 -8.65 -0.06 -14.83
N TRP A 113 -8.06 0.32 -15.97
CA TRP A 113 -8.12 -0.38 -17.27
C TRP A 113 -9.55 -0.58 -17.81
N SER A 114 -10.52 0.16 -17.31
CA SER A 114 -11.88 0.12 -17.84
C SER A 114 -11.95 0.75 -19.22
N PRO A 115 -12.69 0.16 -20.17
CA PRO A 115 -12.99 0.80 -21.46
C PRO A 115 -13.78 2.11 -21.28
N SER A 116 -13.73 2.97 -22.31
CA SER A 116 -14.54 4.18 -22.40
C SER A 116 -16.02 3.90 -22.60
N SER A 117 -16.87 4.83 -22.18
CA SER A 117 -18.22 5.01 -22.75
C SER A 117 -18.12 5.52 -24.19
N PRO A 118 -19.22 5.52 -24.98
CA PRO A 118 -19.29 6.29 -26.22
C PRO A 118 -18.91 7.77 -25.97
N GLU A 119 -18.43 8.45 -27.02
CA GLU A 119 -18.14 9.88 -26.95
C GLU A 119 -19.37 10.66 -26.50
N GLY A 120 -19.18 11.55 -25.51
CA GLY A 120 -20.27 12.28 -24.87
C GLY A 120 -21.09 11.48 -23.86
N GLY A 121 -20.78 10.21 -23.65
CA GLY A 121 -21.46 9.35 -22.69
C GLY A 121 -22.67 8.60 -23.26
N ALA A 122 -23.34 7.88 -22.38
CA ALA A 122 -24.58 7.16 -22.69
C ALA A 122 -25.57 7.27 -21.54
N GLN A 123 -26.85 7.41 -21.87
CA GLN A 123 -27.94 7.40 -20.91
C GLN A 123 -28.63 6.03 -20.91
N GLY A 124 -28.93 5.49 -19.71
CA GLY A 124 -29.59 4.20 -19.60
C GLY A 124 -30.23 3.97 -18.23
N GLU A 125 -31.20 3.05 -18.21
CA GLU A 125 -31.82 2.55 -16.99
C GLU A 125 -30.80 1.78 -16.15
N VAL A 126 -30.83 1.96 -14.84
CA VAL A 126 -30.03 1.15 -13.90
C VAL A 126 -30.90 0.01 -13.37
N ILE A 127 -30.37 -1.20 -13.49
CA ILE A 127 -31.00 -2.42 -12.96
C ILE A 127 -30.07 -3.12 -11.97
N VAL A 128 -30.65 -3.89 -11.07
CA VAL A 128 -29.93 -4.75 -10.12
C VAL A 128 -29.85 -6.16 -10.68
N LEU A 129 -28.71 -6.82 -10.50
CA LEU A 129 -28.60 -8.26 -10.74
C LEU A 129 -29.68 -9.00 -9.93
N PRO A 130 -30.61 -9.73 -10.56
CA PRO A 130 -31.75 -10.35 -9.86
C PRO A 130 -31.31 -11.56 -9.04
N ASP A 131 -32.10 -11.92 -8.02
CA ASP A 131 -31.96 -13.20 -7.33
C ASP A 131 -32.68 -14.30 -8.12
N LEU A 132 -31.94 -15.09 -8.86
CA LEU A 132 -32.44 -16.14 -9.72
C LEU A 132 -32.24 -17.53 -9.08
N ALA A 133 -32.95 -18.52 -9.59
CA ALA A 133 -32.87 -19.86 -9.03
C ALA A 133 -31.51 -20.53 -9.29
N ASP A 134 -31.01 -20.41 -10.52
CA ASP A 134 -29.81 -21.08 -11.00
C ASP A 134 -29.23 -20.43 -12.27
N ALA A 135 -28.14 -21.00 -12.77
CA ALA A 135 -27.45 -20.55 -13.97
C ALA A 135 -28.31 -20.59 -15.24
N ALA A 136 -29.21 -21.56 -15.38
CA ALA A 136 -30.09 -21.65 -16.56
C ALA A 136 -31.11 -20.49 -16.56
N THR A 137 -31.66 -20.17 -15.42
CA THR A 137 -32.54 -19.01 -15.23
C THR A 137 -31.79 -17.70 -15.46
N PHE A 138 -30.51 -17.61 -15.04
CA PHE A 138 -29.65 -16.45 -15.33
C PHE A 138 -29.43 -16.29 -16.85
N GLN A 139 -29.11 -17.34 -17.58
CA GLN A 139 -28.96 -17.28 -19.04
C GLN A 139 -30.26 -16.80 -19.74
N THR A 140 -31.41 -17.20 -19.24
CA THR A 140 -32.72 -16.74 -19.74
C THR A 140 -32.96 -15.25 -19.45
N TRP A 141 -32.50 -14.76 -18.30
CA TRP A 141 -32.63 -13.37 -17.90
C TRP A 141 -31.61 -12.42 -18.59
N LEU A 142 -30.41 -12.92 -18.92
CA LEU A 142 -29.25 -12.15 -19.37
C LEU A 142 -29.55 -11.13 -20.49
N PRO A 143 -30.42 -11.41 -21.50
CA PRO A 143 -30.81 -10.43 -22.52
C PRO A 143 -31.46 -9.16 -21.99
N ASN A 144 -31.98 -9.16 -20.75
CA ASN A 144 -32.57 -7.95 -20.12
C ASN A 144 -31.53 -6.90 -19.75
N ALA A 145 -30.24 -7.25 -19.75
CA ALA A 145 -29.13 -6.32 -19.50
C ALA A 145 -28.90 -5.37 -20.71
N LYS A 146 -29.40 -5.71 -21.89
CA LYS A 146 -29.20 -4.91 -23.10
C LYS A 146 -29.68 -3.48 -22.95
N GLY A 147 -28.79 -2.52 -23.22
CA GLY A 147 -29.07 -1.09 -23.16
C GLY A 147 -29.23 -0.55 -21.73
N LYS A 148 -28.74 -1.27 -20.73
CA LYS A 148 -28.86 -0.89 -19.30
C LYS A 148 -27.53 -0.91 -18.58
N TYR A 149 -27.45 -0.21 -17.45
CA TYR A 149 -26.39 -0.30 -16.48
C TYR A 149 -26.73 -1.34 -15.42
N VAL A 150 -25.81 -2.25 -15.12
CA VAL A 150 -26.08 -3.37 -14.21
C VAL A 150 -25.28 -3.25 -12.92
N MET A 151 -26.00 -3.19 -11.79
CA MET A 151 -25.42 -3.17 -10.45
C MET A 151 -25.10 -4.60 -9.99
N ILE A 152 -23.84 -4.87 -9.62
CA ILE A 152 -23.37 -6.22 -9.26
C ILE A 152 -22.74 -6.34 -7.87
N SER A 153 -22.59 -5.25 -7.12
CA SER A 153 -22.04 -5.28 -5.76
C SER A 153 -23.13 -5.39 -4.71
N THR A 154 -22.75 -5.90 -3.53
CA THR A 154 -23.64 -5.99 -2.36
C THR A 154 -24.03 -4.58 -1.91
N PRO A 155 -25.32 -4.22 -1.90
CA PRO A 155 -25.74 -3.00 -1.23
C PRO A 155 -25.58 -3.18 0.28
N GLN A 156 -25.28 -2.11 0.99
CA GLN A 156 -25.11 -2.15 2.44
C GLN A 156 -26.40 -1.66 3.15
N MET A 157 -26.75 -2.31 4.25
CA MET A 157 -27.92 -1.91 5.04
C MET A 157 -27.73 -0.56 5.73
N THR A 158 -26.48 -0.25 6.10
CA THR A 158 -26.08 1.02 6.67
C THR A 158 -24.71 1.44 6.17
N GLY A 159 -24.56 2.73 5.88
CA GLY A 159 -23.27 3.34 5.53
C GLY A 159 -22.47 3.86 6.74
N ARG A 160 -22.99 3.62 7.97
CA ARG A 160 -22.24 4.02 9.17
C ARG A 160 -21.06 3.08 9.39
N PRO A 161 -19.82 3.62 9.49
CA PRO A 161 -18.64 2.85 9.86
C PRO A 161 -18.78 2.18 11.23
N ASP A 162 -18.06 1.07 11.44
CA ASP A 162 -18.14 0.32 12.69
C ASP A 162 -17.78 1.16 13.92
N TYR A 163 -16.77 2.08 13.81
CA TYR A 163 -16.41 2.98 14.91
C TYR A 163 -17.54 3.93 15.34
N ASN A 164 -18.50 4.30 14.44
CA ASN A 164 -19.69 5.04 14.84
C ASN A 164 -20.64 4.19 15.68
N TRP A 165 -20.75 2.91 15.36
CA TRP A 165 -21.54 1.98 16.12
C TRP A 165 -20.92 1.69 17.48
N GLU A 166 -19.60 1.54 17.54
CA GLU A 166 -18.85 1.37 18.80
C GLU A 166 -19.03 2.58 19.74
N GLU A 167 -19.05 3.79 19.18
CA GLU A 167 -19.17 5.02 19.97
C GLU A 167 -20.62 5.30 20.43
N TRP A 168 -21.62 5.05 19.57
CA TRP A 168 -22.97 5.57 19.78
C TRP A 168 -24.05 4.52 19.97
N ALA A 169 -23.87 3.30 19.51
CA ALA A 169 -24.88 2.26 19.61
C ALA A 169 -24.86 1.56 20.98
N THR A 170 -25.97 0.90 21.31
CA THR A 170 -25.92 -0.11 22.36
C THR A 170 -25.20 -1.35 21.85
N GLU A 171 -24.57 -2.12 22.73
CA GLU A 171 -23.89 -3.38 22.39
C GLU A 171 -24.83 -4.33 21.61
N GLU A 172 -26.07 -4.51 22.09
CA GLU A 172 -27.08 -5.34 21.43
C GLU A 172 -27.39 -4.86 19.99
N SER A 173 -27.52 -3.55 19.79
CA SER A 173 -27.84 -3.02 18.45
C SER A 173 -26.64 -3.10 17.50
N PHE A 174 -25.43 -2.99 18.02
CA PHE A 174 -24.22 -3.15 17.22
C PHE A 174 -24.00 -4.62 16.80
N GLU A 175 -24.16 -5.57 17.71
CA GLU A 175 -24.06 -7.00 17.38
C GLU A 175 -25.13 -7.39 16.35
N ARG A 176 -26.39 -6.99 16.55
CA ARG A 176 -27.46 -7.24 15.58
C ARG A 176 -27.11 -6.67 14.19
N MET A 177 -26.60 -5.46 14.11
CA MET A 177 -26.18 -4.85 12.83
C MET A 177 -25.09 -5.69 12.14
N LYS A 178 -24.11 -6.20 12.89
CA LYS A 178 -23.05 -7.08 12.34
C LYS A 178 -23.60 -8.39 11.81
N GLU A 179 -24.52 -9.00 12.54
CA GLU A 179 -25.18 -10.24 12.14
C GLU A 179 -26.03 -10.05 10.85
N GLU A 180 -26.87 -9.01 10.82
CA GLU A 180 -27.70 -8.67 9.67
C GLU A 180 -26.83 -8.34 8.44
N ARG A 181 -25.73 -7.59 8.61
CA ARG A 181 -24.78 -7.31 7.52
C ARG A 181 -24.16 -8.59 6.97
N ALA A 182 -23.69 -9.47 7.84
CA ALA A 182 -23.10 -10.75 7.44
C ALA A 182 -24.11 -11.67 6.73
N GLU A 183 -25.37 -11.67 7.16
CA GLU A 183 -26.44 -12.42 6.50
C GLU A 183 -26.73 -11.86 5.11
N PHE A 184 -26.81 -10.56 4.98
CA PHE A 184 -27.05 -9.89 3.72
C PHE A 184 -25.90 -10.11 2.72
N GLU A 185 -24.66 -10.05 3.16
CA GLU A 185 -23.48 -10.36 2.34
C GLU A 185 -23.47 -11.82 1.89
N ARG A 186 -23.84 -12.76 2.77
CA ARG A 186 -23.98 -14.18 2.39
C ARG A 186 -25.08 -14.39 1.33
N ALA A 187 -26.24 -13.76 1.49
CA ALA A 187 -27.33 -13.85 0.53
C ALA A 187 -26.92 -13.28 -0.84
N TRP A 188 -26.20 -12.15 -0.86
CA TRP A 188 -25.70 -11.57 -2.09
C TRP A 188 -24.66 -12.48 -2.77
N ASN A 189 -23.74 -13.04 -2.02
CA ASN A 189 -22.75 -13.99 -2.55
C ASN A 189 -23.41 -15.24 -3.15
N GLN A 190 -24.49 -15.75 -2.52
CA GLN A 190 -25.28 -16.83 -3.09
C GLN A 190 -25.96 -16.42 -4.40
N ARG A 191 -26.49 -15.18 -4.50
CA ARG A 191 -27.04 -14.62 -5.73
C ARG A 191 -26.00 -14.61 -6.86
N LEU A 192 -24.77 -14.16 -6.58
CA LEU A 192 -23.66 -14.20 -7.54
C LEU A 192 -23.33 -15.64 -7.96
N GLN A 193 -23.23 -16.57 -7.02
CA GLN A 193 -22.94 -17.98 -7.30
C GLN A 193 -24.01 -18.64 -8.20
N LYS A 194 -25.29 -18.30 -8.01
CA LYS A 194 -26.40 -18.80 -8.84
C LYS A 194 -26.30 -18.41 -10.31
N THR A 195 -25.51 -17.38 -10.67
CA THR A 195 -25.21 -17.07 -12.09
C THR A 195 -24.39 -18.16 -12.76
N GLY A 196 -23.69 -19.00 -12.01
CA GLY A 196 -22.75 -20.00 -12.52
C GLY A 196 -21.46 -19.42 -13.08
N LEU A 197 -21.22 -18.10 -12.91
CA LEU A 197 -20.08 -17.37 -13.45
C LEU A 197 -19.14 -16.88 -12.35
N GLY A 198 -17.84 -16.86 -12.66
CA GLY A 198 -16.82 -16.30 -11.78
C GLY A 198 -16.78 -14.77 -11.81
N ARG A 199 -15.93 -14.20 -10.96
CA ARG A 199 -15.78 -12.74 -10.77
C ARG A 199 -15.44 -12.01 -12.09
N ARG A 200 -14.64 -12.60 -12.97
CA ARG A 200 -14.28 -12.04 -14.29
C ARG A 200 -15.37 -12.28 -15.33
N GLU A 201 -15.98 -13.44 -15.29
CA GLU A 201 -16.92 -13.91 -16.32
C GLU A 201 -18.27 -13.18 -16.28
N LEU A 202 -18.76 -12.84 -15.07
CA LEU A 202 -20.05 -12.14 -14.92
C LEU A 202 -20.08 -10.77 -15.61
N PRO A 203 -19.11 -9.84 -15.36
CA PRO A 203 -19.07 -8.57 -16.09
C PRO A 203 -18.96 -8.74 -17.61
N GLN A 204 -18.19 -9.71 -18.08
CA GLN A 204 -18.02 -10.00 -19.51
C GLN A 204 -19.30 -10.56 -20.14
N ALA A 205 -20.02 -11.45 -19.45
CA ALA A 205 -21.30 -11.95 -19.94
C ALA A 205 -22.37 -10.84 -20.04
N LEU A 206 -22.38 -9.91 -19.09
CA LEU A 206 -23.28 -8.76 -19.11
C LEU A 206 -22.95 -7.80 -20.27
N GLU A 207 -21.66 -7.52 -20.52
CA GLU A 207 -21.25 -6.68 -21.66
C GLU A 207 -21.56 -7.37 -23.00
N ASP A 208 -21.35 -8.69 -23.12
CA ASP A 208 -21.68 -9.46 -24.33
C ASP A 208 -23.19 -9.52 -24.59
N ALA A 209 -24.00 -9.45 -23.53
CA ALA A 209 -25.46 -9.29 -23.63
C ALA A 209 -25.90 -7.87 -24.03
N GLY A 210 -24.95 -6.92 -24.16
CA GLY A 210 -25.21 -5.55 -24.60
C GLY A 210 -25.52 -4.57 -23.46
N ALA A 211 -25.07 -4.82 -22.23
CA ALA A 211 -25.10 -3.83 -21.16
C ALA A 211 -24.35 -2.55 -21.58
N LEU A 212 -24.77 -1.39 -21.11
CA LEU A 212 -24.09 -0.10 -21.33
C LEU A 212 -22.88 0.07 -20.43
N GLY A 213 -22.86 -0.59 -19.28
CA GLY A 213 -21.78 -0.58 -18.32
C GLY A 213 -22.13 -1.34 -17.05
N ILE A 214 -21.12 -1.52 -16.21
CA ILE A 214 -21.22 -2.22 -14.92
C ILE A 214 -21.03 -1.19 -13.80
N ILE A 215 -21.85 -1.30 -12.76
CA ILE A 215 -21.77 -0.46 -11.56
C ILE A 215 -21.40 -1.34 -10.38
N THR A 216 -20.29 -0.98 -9.73
CA THR A 216 -19.81 -1.60 -8.49
C THR A 216 -19.85 -0.61 -7.33
N SER A 217 -19.68 -1.11 -6.13
CA SER A 217 -19.37 -0.36 -4.92
C SER A 217 -18.52 -1.25 -4.01
N TYR A 218 -17.22 -0.99 -3.98
CA TYR A 218 -16.27 -1.67 -3.10
C TYR A 218 -16.12 -0.87 -1.81
N TRP A 219 -17.07 -1.05 -0.89
CA TRP A 219 -17.11 -0.24 0.31
C TRP A 219 -15.89 -0.45 1.22
N SER A 220 -15.23 0.67 1.57
CA SER A 220 -14.09 0.71 2.47
C SER A 220 -14.46 0.80 3.96
N ARG A 221 -15.76 0.78 4.29
CA ARG A 221 -16.31 1.10 5.63
C ARG A 221 -16.03 2.55 6.07
N GLY A 222 -15.85 3.46 5.11
CA GLY A 222 -15.74 4.91 5.26
C GLY A 222 -16.87 5.63 4.53
N PHE A 223 -16.99 6.95 4.74
CA PHE A 223 -17.95 7.81 4.03
C PHE A 223 -17.36 8.29 2.71
N GLY A 224 -18.14 8.25 1.62
CA GLY A 224 -17.83 8.88 0.35
C GLY A 224 -16.62 8.31 -0.42
N ALA A 225 -16.01 7.25 0.07
CA ALA A 225 -14.85 6.65 -0.56
C ALA A 225 -15.25 5.71 -1.71
N ASN A 226 -14.53 5.81 -2.83
CA ASN A 226 -14.58 4.88 -3.94
C ASN A 226 -13.31 4.02 -3.92
N LYS A 227 -13.43 2.71 -3.87
CA LYS A 227 -12.28 1.79 -4.01
C LYS A 227 -12.03 1.48 -5.47
N ILE A 228 -10.77 1.59 -5.86
CA ILE A 228 -10.34 1.37 -7.23
C ILE A 228 -9.59 0.05 -7.32
N PHE A 229 -10.10 -0.82 -8.19
CA PHE A 229 -9.48 -2.06 -8.61
C PHE A 229 -9.59 -2.19 -10.13
N SER A 230 -9.08 -3.29 -10.70
CA SER A 230 -9.16 -3.56 -12.13
C SER A 230 -10.61 -3.77 -12.58
N ALA A 231 -11.01 -3.14 -13.67
CA ALA A 231 -12.20 -3.51 -14.40
C ALA A 231 -12.03 -4.90 -15.05
N MET A 232 -13.12 -5.65 -15.13
CA MET A 232 -13.15 -6.97 -15.78
C MET A 232 -13.86 -6.95 -17.15
N THR A 233 -14.40 -5.80 -17.53
CA THR A 233 -15.00 -5.55 -18.86
C THR A 233 -13.93 -5.22 -19.89
N LYS A 234 -14.22 -5.49 -21.17
CA LYS A 234 -13.32 -5.26 -22.31
C LYS A 234 -13.92 -4.30 -23.35
N LYS A 235 -15.21 -3.97 -23.27
CA LYS A 235 -15.96 -3.19 -24.29
C LYS A 235 -16.75 -2.05 -23.70
N VAL A 236 -17.19 -2.16 -22.44
CA VAL A 236 -18.05 -1.18 -21.78
C VAL A 236 -17.44 -0.71 -20.46
N PRO A 237 -17.73 0.52 -20.01
CA PRO A 237 -17.17 1.03 -18.77
C PRO A 237 -17.64 0.24 -17.54
N THR A 238 -16.73 0.08 -16.58
CA THR A 238 -17.06 -0.30 -15.21
C THR A 238 -16.72 0.85 -14.29
N VAL A 239 -17.69 1.28 -13.47
CA VAL A 239 -17.52 2.35 -12.49
C VAL A 239 -17.80 1.86 -11.09
N ASP A 240 -17.05 2.39 -10.11
CA ASP A 240 -17.34 2.24 -8.69
C ASP A 240 -18.07 3.50 -8.19
N LEU A 241 -19.19 3.33 -7.51
CA LEU A 241 -19.91 4.41 -6.86
C LEU A 241 -19.67 4.38 -5.35
N SER A 242 -19.66 5.56 -4.74
CA SER A 242 -19.72 5.65 -3.28
C SER A 242 -20.91 4.84 -2.74
N LEU A 243 -20.75 4.32 -1.53
CA LEU A 243 -21.80 3.52 -0.92
C LEU A 243 -23.16 4.26 -0.89
N GLU A 244 -23.12 5.55 -0.61
CA GLU A 244 -24.30 6.41 -0.49
C GLU A 244 -25.08 6.47 -1.79
N ASP A 245 -24.40 6.71 -2.90
CA ASP A 245 -25.01 6.84 -4.22
C ASP A 245 -25.40 5.48 -4.80
N TYR A 246 -24.54 4.46 -4.60
CA TYR A 246 -24.88 3.08 -4.95
C TYR A 246 -26.13 2.59 -4.22
N GLY A 247 -26.20 2.78 -2.91
CA GLY A 247 -27.34 2.37 -2.10
C GLY A 247 -28.64 3.10 -2.48
N MET A 248 -28.54 4.37 -2.87
CA MET A 248 -29.71 5.13 -3.37
C MET A 248 -30.20 4.55 -4.70
N LEU A 249 -29.33 4.36 -5.69
CA LEU A 249 -29.70 3.77 -6.98
C LEU A 249 -30.26 2.35 -6.80
N PHE A 250 -29.66 1.56 -5.92
CA PHE A 250 -30.13 0.21 -5.60
C PHE A 250 -31.59 0.24 -5.10
N ARG A 251 -31.89 1.05 -4.09
CA ARG A 251 -33.25 1.16 -3.53
C ARG A 251 -34.27 1.66 -4.55
N LEU A 252 -33.89 2.59 -5.43
CA LEU A 252 -34.73 3.05 -6.53
C LEU A 252 -35.01 1.94 -7.55
N ALA A 253 -33.98 1.22 -7.98
CA ALA A 253 -34.11 0.14 -8.96
C ALA A 253 -34.90 -1.05 -8.38
N ASP A 254 -34.59 -1.48 -7.17
CA ASP A 254 -35.24 -2.62 -6.47
C ASP A 254 -36.72 -2.34 -6.19
N SER A 255 -37.09 -1.06 -5.90
CA SER A 255 -38.49 -0.65 -5.73
C SER A 255 -39.25 -0.38 -7.06
N GLY A 256 -38.63 -0.66 -8.21
CA GLY A 256 -39.24 -0.51 -9.54
C GLY A 256 -39.37 0.96 -10.02
N LYS A 257 -38.62 1.90 -9.44
CA LYS A 257 -38.62 3.32 -9.85
C LYS A 257 -37.84 3.61 -11.11
N LYS A 258 -37.13 2.62 -11.66
CA LYS A 258 -36.36 2.68 -12.93
C LYS A 258 -35.43 3.90 -13.01
N PRO A 259 -34.48 4.07 -12.10
CA PRO A 259 -33.59 5.20 -12.16
C PRO A 259 -32.79 5.19 -13.47
N MET A 260 -32.56 6.37 -14.03
CA MET A 260 -31.77 6.57 -15.24
C MET A 260 -30.49 7.32 -14.89
N ILE A 261 -29.36 6.87 -15.41
CA ILE A 261 -28.11 7.62 -15.31
C ILE A 261 -27.57 7.99 -16.69
N HIS A 262 -26.81 9.09 -16.73
CA HIS A 262 -25.93 9.43 -17.84
C HIS A 262 -24.49 9.22 -17.36
N LEU A 263 -23.73 8.37 -18.05
CA LEU A 263 -22.33 8.06 -17.75
C LEU A 263 -21.45 8.50 -18.92
N ASN A 264 -20.53 9.43 -18.65
CA ASN A 264 -19.46 9.82 -19.55
C ASN A 264 -18.11 9.48 -18.90
N ALA A 265 -17.60 8.30 -19.20
CA ALA A 265 -16.33 7.78 -18.71
C ALA A 265 -15.37 7.58 -19.89
N GLN A 266 -14.26 8.30 -19.87
CA GLN A 266 -13.29 8.28 -20.95
C GLN A 266 -11.95 7.71 -20.46
N SER A 267 -11.30 6.94 -21.31
CA SER A 267 -9.96 6.40 -21.09
C SER A 267 -9.32 6.09 -22.44
N LYS A 268 -8.02 5.84 -22.46
CA LYS A 268 -7.29 5.53 -23.68
C LYS A 268 -6.36 4.34 -23.45
N GLU A 269 -6.50 3.31 -24.27
CA GLU A 269 -5.52 2.25 -24.38
C GLU A 269 -4.26 2.80 -25.06
N THR A 270 -3.07 2.59 -24.46
CA THR A 270 -1.79 3.09 -24.97
C THR A 270 -0.88 1.98 -25.48
N GLY A 271 -1.42 0.75 -25.64
CA GLY A 271 -0.67 -0.43 -26.07
C GLY A 271 0.14 -1.04 -24.93
N VAL A 272 1.11 -1.87 -25.29
CA VAL A 272 2.02 -2.49 -24.32
C VAL A 272 3.09 -1.49 -23.91
N GLN A 273 3.30 -1.31 -22.63
CA GLN A 273 4.27 -0.39 -22.04
C GLN A 273 5.34 -1.16 -21.26
N PRO A 274 6.61 -0.75 -21.30
CA PRO A 274 7.63 -1.31 -20.42
C PRO A 274 7.33 -0.94 -18.96
N THR A 275 7.75 -1.80 -18.02
CA THR A 275 7.60 -1.57 -16.58
C THR A 275 8.94 -1.67 -15.89
N PHE A 276 9.14 -0.80 -14.88
CA PHE A 276 10.44 -0.60 -14.26
C PHE A 276 10.38 -0.70 -12.74
N ASN A 277 11.54 -0.97 -12.14
CA ASN A 277 11.89 -0.56 -10.78
C ASN A 277 12.86 0.61 -10.87
N THR A 278 12.74 1.59 -9.96
CA THR A 278 13.79 2.60 -9.81
C THR A 278 14.74 2.19 -8.70
N ILE A 279 16.01 2.04 -9.03
CA ILE A 279 17.07 1.64 -8.09
C ILE A 279 18.06 2.80 -7.95
N ALA A 280 18.39 3.16 -6.71
CA ALA A 280 19.46 4.13 -6.45
C ALA A 280 20.48 3.56 -5.45
N GLU A 281 21.74 4.05 -5.54
CA GLU A 281 22.89 3.46 -4.87
C GLU A 281 23.81 4.50 -4.25
N ILE A 282 24.25 4.25 -2.99
CA ILE A 282 25.42 4.88 -2.39
C ILE A 282 26.46 3.78 -2.18
N LYS A 283 27.50 3.76 -2.99
CA LYS A 283 28.49 2.68 -3.04
C LYS A 283 29.26 2.54 -1.73
N GLY A 284 29.40 1.32 -1.25
CA GLY A 284 30.20 0.97 -0.09
C GLY A 284 31.69 1.11 -0.33
N THR A 285 32.46 1.47 0.73
CA THR A 285 33.90 1.71 0.64
C THR A 285 34.74 0.57 1.18
N GLU A 286 34.25 -0.20 2.15
CA GLU A 286 34.98 -1.31 2.77
C GLU A 286 34.46 -2.68 2.32
N LYS A 287 33.12 -2.80 2.21
CA LYS A 287 32.39 -4.01 1.86
C LYS A 287 31.38 -3.72 0.74
N PRO A 288 31.85 -3.34 -0.47
CA PRO A 288 30.99 -2.87 -1.56
C PRO A 288 30.03 -3.94 -2.10
N ASP A 289 30.29 -5.20 -1.85
CA ASP A 289 29.45 -6.33 -2.28
C ASP A 289 28.52 -6.87 -1.16
N GLU A 290 28.49 -6.20 0.00
CA GLU A 290 27.50 -6.39 1.05
C GLU A 290 26.51 -5.21 1.03
N TYR A 291 25.20 -5.49 1.18
CA TYR A 291 24.15 -4.52 0.90
C TYR A 291 23.23 -4.27 2.10
N VAL A 292 22.90 -3.00 2.34
CA VAL A 292 21.76 -2.60 3.18
C VAL A 292 20.74 -1.93 2.26
N MET A 293 19.47 -2.35 2.36
CA MET A 293 18.48 -1.93 1.38
C MET A 293 17.28 -1.23 2.04
N LEU A 294 16.81 -0.16 1.39
CA LEU A 294 15.55 0.52 1.62
C LEU A 294 14.53 0.06 0.58
N SER A 295 13.27 -0.03 0.95
CA SER A 295 12.24 -0.64 0.12
C SER A 295 10.89 0.03 0.31
N ALA A 296 10.27 0.43 -0.80
CA ALA A 296 8.89 0.88 -0.87
C ALA A 296 8.37 0.68 -2.28
N HIS A 297 7.09 0.31 -2.44
CA HIS A 297 6.54 0.30 -3.79
C HIS A 297 6.26 1.71 -4.30
N PHE A 298 6.32 1.86 -5.60
CA PHE A 298 6.23 3.12 -6.29
C PHE A 298 4.90 3.33 -6.98
N ASP A 299 4.34 2.24 -7.47
CA ASP A 299 3.01 2.26 -8.06
C ASP A 299 1.92 2.54 -7.03
N SER A 300 0.76 2.89 -7.51
CA SER A 300 -0.47 3.08 -6.75
C SER A 300 -1.67 2.76 -7.61
N TRP A 301 -2.83 2.53 -7.00
CA TRP A 301 -4.09 2.66 -7.72
C TRP A 301 -4.33 4.12 -8.12
N ASP A 302 -5.16 4.33 -9.13
CA ASP A 302 -5.29 5.62 -9.84
C ASP A 302 -6.56 6.41 -9.51
N GLY A 303 -7.24 6.07 -8.44
CA GLY A 303 -8.43 6.82 -7.99
C GLY A 303 -8.08 8.09 -7.23
N GLY A 304 -7.13 7.98 -6.30
CA GLY A 304 -6.44 9.08 -5.63
C GLY A 304 -5.07 9.30 -6.23
N THR A 305 -4.17 9.92 -5.48
CA THR A 305 -2.77 10.13 -5.89
C THR A 305 -1.80 9.12 -5.26
N GLY A 306 -2.33 8.12 -4.53
CA GLY A 306 -1.52 7.11 -3.85
C GLY A 306 -0.61 7.73 -2.80
N ALA A 307 -1.15 8.61 -1.94
CA ALA A 307 -0.36 9.35 -0.97
C ALA A 307 0.11 8.47 0.19
N THR A 308 -0.79 7.69 0.77
CA THR A 308 -0.49 6.80 1.89
C THR A 308 -0.25 5.36 1.44
N ASP A 309 -0.61 5.06 0.18
CA ASP A 309 -0.46 3.77 -0.49
C ASP A 309 0.17 3.95 -1.89
N ASN A 310 1.49 4.04 -2.05
CA ASN A 310 2.53 4.11 -1.02
C ASN A 310 3.48 5.31 -1.25
N GLY A 311 2.92 6.49 -1.59
CA GLY A 311 3.71 7.72 -1.78
C GLY A 311 4.52 8.09 -0.54
N THR A 312 3.96 7.90 0.68
CA THR A 312 4.68 8.16 1.93
C THR A 312 5.88 7.23 2.10
N GLY A 313 5.76 5.95 1.79
CA GLY A 313 6.90 5.02 1.80
C GLY A 313 7.97 5.45 0.79
N THR A 314 7.56 5.78 -0.43
CA THR A 314 8.47 6.27 -1.48
C THR A 314 9.26 7.51 -1.04
N ILE A 315 8.57 8.60 -0.66
CA ILE A 315 9.25 9.85 -0.28
C ILE A 315 10.08 9.70 1.00
N LEU A 316 9.66 8.83 1.91
CA LEU A 316 10.43 8.50 3.11
C LEU A 316 11.77 7.87 2.74
N MET A 317 11.77 6.85 1.85
CA MET A 317 13.01 6.18 1.44
C MET A 317 13.91 7.11 0.62
N MET A 318 13.34 8.01 -0.18
CA MET A 318 14.08 9.07 -0.87
C MET A 318 14.75 10.02 0.12
N GLU A 319 14.03 10.48 1.13
CA GLU A 319 14.57 11.37 2.17
C GLU A 319 15.68 10.68 2.98
N VAL A 320 15.52 9.40 3.32
CA VAL A 320 16.58 8.62 3.99
C VAL A 320 17.84 8.56 3.16
N MET A 321 17.74 8.29 1.86
CA MET A 321 18.90 8.27 0.95
C MET A 321 19.57 9.65 0.86
N ARG A 322 18.78 10.73 0.79
CA ARG A 322 19.30 12.11 0.78
C ARG A 322 20.05 12.43 2.07
N ILE A 323 19.46 12.12 3.23
CA ILE A 323 20.10 12.33 4.56
C ILE A 323 21.42 11.57 4.62
N LEU A 324 21.41 10.27 4.29
CA LEU A 324 22.62 9.45 4.34
C LEU A 324 23.69 9.92 3.36
N LYS A 325 23.31 10.39 2.18
CA LYS A 325 24.27 10.98 1.24
C LYS A 325 24.96 12.21 1.81
N GLU A 326 24.24 13.06 2.53
CA GLU A 326 24.77 14.29 3.14
C GLU A 326 25.67 13.98 4.35
N VAL A 327 25.22 13.10 5.27
CA VAL A 327 25.90 12.93 6.56
C VAL A 327 26.79 11.67 6.66
N TYR A 328 26.59 10.71 5.76
CA TYR A 328 27.34 9.44 5.70
C TYR A 328 27.67 9.04 4.25
N PRO A 329 28.36 9.90 3.47
CA PRO A 329 28.56 9.73 2.02
C PRO A 329 29.47 8.55 1.63
N ASN A 330 30.21 7.99 2.57
CA ASN A 330 31.15 6.89 2.37
C ASN A 330 30.78 5.70 3.28
N PRO A 331 29.64 5.02 3.05
CA PRO A 331 29.21 3.92 3.88
C PRO A 331 30.18 2.73 3.78
N LYS A 332 30.26 1.89 4.83
CA LYS A 332 31.07 0.67 4.78
C LYS A 332 30.49 -0.32 3.78
N ARG A 333 29.16 -0.54 3.80
CA ARG A 333 28.41 -1.37 2.88
C ARG A 333 27.67 -0.52 1.86
N THR A 334 27.40 -1.09 0.71
CA THR A 334 26.57 -0.42 -0.30
C THR A 334 25.14 -0.26 0.21
N ILE A 335 24.63 0.98 0.15
CA ILE A 335 23.22 1.27 0.46
C ILE A 335 22.46 1.31 -0.85
N LEU A 336 21.41 0.50 -0.95
CA LEU A 336 20.48 0.48 -2.08
C LEU A 336 19.10 0.97 -1.65
N VAL A 337 18.37 1.56 -2.58
CA VAL A 337 16.93 1.70 -2.45
C VAL A 337 16.25 1.10 -3.66
N GLY A 338 15.18 0.32 -3.43
CA GLY A 338 14.28 -0.18 -4.46
C GLY A 338 12.91 0.47 -4.34
N HIS A 339 12.52 1.19 -5.41
CA HIS A 339 11.16 1.68 -5.62
C HIS A 339 10.49 0.75 -6.62
N TRP A 340 9.61 -0.12 -6.11
CA TRP A 340 9.07 -1.25 -6.86
C TRP A 340 7.86 -0.85 -7.69
N GLY A 341 7.82 -1.30 -8.94
CA GLY A 341 6.66 -1.16 -9.80
C GLY A 341 5.78 -2.40 -9.76
N SER A 342 4.46 -2.20 -9.82
CA SER A 342 3.46 -3.29 -9.86
C SER A 342 3.42 -4.16 -8.58
N GLU A 343 3.59 -3.53 -7.43
CA GLU A 343 3.30 -4.15 -6.14
C GLU A 343 1.81 -4.50 -6.06
N GLU A 344 0.97 -3.53 -6.39
CA GLU A 344 -0.49 -3.56 -6.37
C GLU A 344 -1.10 -4.70 -7.23
N GLN A 345 -0.36 -5.18 -8.20
CA GLN A 345 -0.76 -6.30 -9.03
C GLN A 345 -0.04 -7.59 -8.65
N GLY A 346 0.59 -7.62 -7.48
CA GLY A 346 1.12 -8.82 -6.85
C GLY A 346 2.64 -8.87 -6.67
N LEU A 347 3.26 -7.81 -6.15
CA LEU A 347 4.68 -7.73 -5.80
C LEU A 347 5.63 -7.98 -7.00
N ASN A 348 5.22 -7.61 -8.24
CA ASN A 348 5.95 -8.06 -9.43
C ASN A 348 7.36 -7.47 -9.52
N GLY A 349 7.53 -6.17 -9.20
CA GLY A 349 8.83 -5.51 -9.25
C GLY A 349 9.84 -6.09 -8.27
N SER A 350 9.46 -6.27 -7.00
CA SER A 350 10.36 -6.85 -6.01
C SER A 350 10.68 -8.32 -6.27
N ARG A 351 9.70 -9.10 -6.75
CA ARG A 351 9.93 -10.50 -7.18
C ARG A 351 10.89 -10.59 -8.35
N ALA A 352 10.74 -9.68 -9.32
CA ALA A 352 11.65 -9.61 -10.46
C ALA A 352 13.07 -9.27 -10.00
N PHE A 353 13.23 -8.30 -9.12
CA PHE A 353 14.53 -7.94 -8.56
C PHE A 353 15.19 -9.12 -7.83
N VAL A 354 14.43 -9.84 -7.00
CA VAL A 354 14.94 -11.04 -6.29
C VAL A 354 15.39 -12.13 -7.26
N GLU A 355 14.66 -12.33 -8.37
CA GLU A 355 14.98 -13.32 -9.39
C GLU A 355 16.19 -12.89 -10.24
N ASP A 356 16.29 -11.60 -10.58
CA ASP A 356 17.31 -11.04 -11.49
C ASP A 356 18.64 -10.72 -10.79
N HIS A 357 18.63 -10.50 -9.44
CA HIS A 357 19.81 -10.10 -8.63
C HIS A 357 20.07 -11.04 -7.45
N PRO A 358 20.23 -12.36 -7.69
CA PRO A 358 20.43 -13.33 -6.60
C PRO A 358 21.70 -13.06 -5.78
N GLU A 359 22.73 -12.43 -6.36
CA GLU A 359 23.98 -12.04 -5.68
C GLU A 359 23.75 -10.93 -4.65
N ILE A 360 22.91 -9.94 -4.96
CA ILE A 360 22.54 -8.87 -4.01
C ILE A 360 21.72 -9.47 -2.86
N VAL A 361 20.74 -10.30 -3.17
CA VAL A 361 19.88 -10.97 -2.18
C VAL A 361 20.69 -11.88 -1.26
N ALA A 362 21.66 -12.63 -1.80
CA ALA A 362 22.55 -13.49 -1.02
C ALA A 362 23.44 -12.69 -0.06
N ASN A 363 23.87 -11.49 -0.43
CA ASN A 363 24.76 -10.62 0.34
C ASN A 363 24.01 -9.48 1.06
N LEU A 364 22.69 -9.61 1.23
CA LEU A 364 21.88 -8.63 1.93
C LEU A 364 22.13 -8.72 3.46
N GLN A 365 22.58 -7.60 4.04
CA GLN A 365 22.75 -7.41 5.48
C GLN A 365 21.40 -7.19 6.15
N ALA A 366 20.59 -6.29 5.60
CA ALA A 366 19.21 -6.03 6.01
C ALA A 366 18.47 -5.25 4.95
N LEU A 367 17.15 -5.45 4.87
CA LEU A 367 16.24 -4.61 4.11
C LEU A 367 15.17 -4.03 5.04
N PHE A 368 14.90 -2.73 4.91
CA PHE A 368 13.83 -2.04 5.63
C PHE A 368 12.77 -1.56 4.63
N ASN A 369 11.57 -2.11 4.75
CA ASN A 369 10.42 -1.80 3.91
C ASN A 369 9.42 -0.94 4.67
N GLN A 370 8.84 0.06 4.03
CA GLN A 370 7.65 0.70 4.55
C GLN A 370 6.57 0.77 3.48
N ASP A 371 5.40 0.28 3.89
CA ASP A 371 4.18 0.23 3.12
C ASP A 371 3.03 0.04 4.11
N ASN A 372 2.07 0.89 4.14
CA ASN A 372 0.84 0.90 4.93
C ASN A 372 0.57 2.21 5.68
N GLY A 373 0.41 3.26 4.93
CA GLY A 373 -0.09 4.52 5.44
C GLY A 373 1.01 5.50 5.87
N THR A 374 0.59 6.49 6.61
CA THR A 374 1.40 7.67 6.94
C THR A 374 1.88 7.72 8.39
N GLY A 375 1.40 6.80 9.24
CA GLY A 375 1.64 6.84 10.67
C GLY A 375 3.09 6.54 11.07
N ARG A 376 3.48 6.95 12.27
CA ARG A 376 4.76 6.52 12.82
C ARG A 376 4.82 5.00 12.94
N VAL A 377 6.03 4.44 12.81
CA VAL A 377 6.25 3.00 12.99
C VAL A 377 5.84 2.58 14.39
N ALA A 378 5.01 1.56 14.47
CA ALA A 378 4.44 1.03 15.70
C ALA A 378 4.81 -0.44 15.93
N ASN A 379 5.18 -1.20 14.89
CA ASN A 379 5.53 -2.60 15.02
C ASN A 379 6.75 -2.95 14.17
N LEU A 380 7.63 -3.79 14.71
CA LEU A 380 8.76 -4.39 14.02
C LEU A 380 8.87 -5.88 14.38
N SER A 381 8.78 -6.73 13.35
CA SER A 381 8.94 -8.18 13.50
C SER A 381 10.27 -8.66 12.94
N GLY A 382 10.89 -9.62 13.59
CA GLY A 382 12.13 -10.28 13.13
C GLY A 382 11.93 -11.25 11.97
N GLN A 383 10.72 -11.39 11.44
CA GLN A 383 10.38 -12.16 10.23
C GLN A 383 10.88 -13.62 10.25
N GLY A 384 11.02 -14.22 11.43
CA GLY A 384 11.47 -15.59 11.60
C GLY A 384 12.99 -15.78 11.60
N PHE A 385 13.78 -14.71 11.51
CA PHE A 385 15.24 -14.79 11.69
C PHE A 385 15.57 -14.89 13.18
N VAL A 386 16.19 -16.00 13.59
CA VAL A 386 16.35 -16.37 15.01
C VAL A 386 17.07 -15.27 15.79
N ASP A 387 18.20 -14.78 15.29
CA ASP A 387 19.04 -13.80 15.98
C ASP A 387 18.66 -12.34 15.73
N SER A 388 17.50 -12.10 15.09
CA SER A 388 17.03 -10.75 14.79
C SER A 388 16.91 -9.85 16.03
N TYR A 389 16.61 -10.42 17.20
CA TYR A 389 16.52 -9.67 18.45
C TYR A 389 17.87 -9.04 18.85
N GLU A 390 19.00 -9.67 18.52
CA GLU A 390 20.32 -9.14 18.87
C GLU A 390 20.67 -7.91 18.03
N TYR A 391 20.67 -8.04 16.71
CA TYR A 391 21.11 -6.94 15.84
C TYR A 391 20.07 -5.83 15.72
N LEU A 392 18.78 -6.15 15.53
CA LEU A 392 17.73 -5.12 15.51
C LEU A 392 17.62 -4.42 16.86
N GLY A 393 17.75 -5.16 17.97
CA GLY A 393 17.77 -4.58 19.32
C GLY A 393 18.94 -3.61 19.54
N ARG A 394 20.15 -3.98 19.08
CA ARG A 394 21.32 -3.08 19.13
C ARG A 394 21.10 -1.82 18.30
N TRP A 395 20.58 -1.95 17.07
CA TRP A 395 20.35 -0.81 16.19
C TRP A 395 19.25 0.10 16.72
N LEU A 396 18.11 -0.45 17.14
CA LEU A 396 17.02 0.32 17.77
C LEU A 396 17.46 1.07 19.03
N SER A 397 18.42 0.52 19.80
CA SER A 397 18.93 1.17 21.01
C SER A 397 19.66 2.50 20.72
N LYS A 398 20.02 2.77 19.47
CA LYS A 398 20.68 4.00 19.02
C LYS A 398 19.69 5.05 18.51
N VAL A 399 18.48 4.66 18.21
CA VAL A 399 17.40 5.58 17.82
C VAL A 399 16.87 6.31 19.06
N PRO A 400 16.56 7.62 18.97
CA PRO A 400 15.99 8.36 20.09
C PRO A 400 14.77 7.67 20.69
N ARG A 401 14.71 7.65 22.03
CA ARG A 401 13.66 6.93 22.76
C ARG A 401 12.26 7.47 22.46
N GLU A 402 12.12 8.76 22.18
CA GLU A 402 10.85 9.37 21.80
C GLU A 402 10.27 8.79 20.50
N ILE A 403 11.12 8.21 19.64
CA ILE A 403 10.70 7.52 18.39
C ILE A 403 10.40 6.05 18.67
N THR A 404 11.22 5.39 19.51
CA THR A 404 11.15 3.93 19.68
C THR A 404 10.27 3.44 20.82
N ARG A 405 9.89 4.31 21.78
CA ARG A 405 9.20 3.92 23.04
C ARG A 405 7.85 3.22 22.81
N ASP A 406 7.20 3.51 21.69
CA ASP A 406 5.88 3.01 21.37
C ASP A 406 5.95 1.92 20.25
N ILE A 407 7.17 1.47 19.86
CA ILE A 407 7.35 0.40 18.89
C ILE A 407 7.27 -0.94 19.61
N GLU A 408 6.26 -1.73 19.26
CA GLU A 408 6.17 -3.12 19.67
C GLU A 408 7.08 -3.98 18.80
N THR A 409 7.89 -4.83 19.45
CA THR A 409 8.80 -5.74 18.73
C THR A 409 8.39 -7.18 18.93
N THR A 410 8.42 -7.96 17.86
CA THR A 410 8.13 -9.41 17.89
C THR A 410 9.33 -10.19 17.35
N PHE A 411 10.15 -10.75 18.24
CA PHE A 411 11.34 -11.48 17.86
C PHE A 411 11.26 -12.95 18.29
N PRO A 412 11.67 -13.90 17.44
CA PRO A 412 12.01 -13.72 16.03
C PRO A 412 10.80 -13.50 15.12
N GLY A 413 9.56 -13.59 15.59
CA GLY A 413 8.33 -13.49 14.79
C GLY A 413 8.11 -14.70 13.87
N ASN A 414 7.20 -14.57 12.93
CA ASN A 414 7.01 -15.50 11.82
C ASN A 414 7.34 -14.81 10.48
N PRO A 415 7.79 -15.57 9.47
CA PRO A 415 8.06 -15.02 8.16
C PRO A 415 6.77 -14.47 7.51
N GLY A 416 6.82 -13.28 6.96
CA GLY A 416 5.73 -12.72 6.16
C GLY A 416 5.63 -13.41 4.81
N GLY A 417 4.42 -13.83 4.43
CA GLY A 417 4.17 -14.53 3.16
C GLY A 417 3.57 -13.64 2.06
N GLY A 418 3.44 -12.34 2.29
CA GLY A 418 2.82 -11.37 1.37
C GLY A 418 2.46 -10.07 2.07
N GLY A 419 1.65 -9.23 1.41
CA GLY A 419 1.15 -7.98 1.95
C GLY A 419 2.02 -6.77 1.65
N SER A 420 3.29 -6.93 1.29
CA SER A 420 4.18 -5.93 0.74
C SER A 420 5.52 -6.56 0.29
N ASP A 421 6.39 -5.77 -0.34
CA ASP A 421 7.59 -6.19 -1.06
C ASP A 421 8.66 -6.88 -0.22
N TYR A 422 8.78 -6.58 1.09
CA TYR A 422 9.70 -7.30 1.98
C TYR A 422 9.48 -8.83 1.93
N ALA A 423 8.24 -9.27 1.66
CA ALA A 423 7.91 -10.69 1.60
C ALA A 423 8.61 -11.43 0.45
N SER A 424 8.94 -10.73 -0.65
CA SER A 424 9.72 -11.30 -1.75
C SER A 424 11.12 -11.71 -1.29
N PHE A 425 11.75 -10.86 -0.47
CA PHE A 425 13.09 -11.11 0.10
C PHE A 425 13.06 -12.13 1.24
N VAL A 426 12.03 -12.05 2.12
CA VAL A 426 11.84 -13.06 3.19
C VAL A 426 11.68 -14.45 2.58
N ALA A 427 10.88 -14.59 1.51
CA ALA A 427 10.71 -15.87 0.82
C ALA A 427 12.06 -16.41 0.27
N ALA A 428 12.94 -15.51 -0.19
CA ALA A 428 14.30 -15.83 -0.61
C ALA A 428 15.30 -16.02 0.57
N LYS A 429 14.81 -16.03 1.82
CA LYS A 429 15.61 -16.18 3.05
C LYS A 429 16.62 -15.06 3.28
N ALA A 430 16.33 -13.86 2.78
CA ALA A 430 17.12 -12.67 3.01
C ALA A 430 16.51 -11.83 4.16
N PRO A 431 17.32 -11.23 5.06
CA PRO A 431 16.84 -10.45 6.19
C PRO A 431 16.12 -9.19 5.73
N ALA A 432 14.78 -9.23 5.72
CA ALA A 432 13.93 -8.12 5.30
C ALA A 432 12.84 -7.86 6.33
N PHE A 433 12.68 -6.60 6.73
CA PHE A 433 11.87 -6.19 7.84
C PHE A 433 10.87 -5.10 7.41
N ASN A 434 9.60 -5.31 7.76
CA ASN A 434 8.57 -4.30 7.52
C ASN A 434 8.46 -3.33 8.71
N LEU A 435 8.54 -2.05 8.43
CA LEU A 435 8.33 -0.95 9.37
C LEU A 435 6.83 -0.63 9.42
N SER A 436 6.06 -1.41 10.19
CA SER A 436 4.60 -1.30 10.22
C SER A 436 4.13 -0.06 10.96
N SER A 437 3.32 0.75 10.31
CA SER A 437 2.85 2.05 10.78
C SER A 437 1.53 1.99 11.56
N LEU A 438 1.25 3.04 12.33
CA LEU A 438 -0.08 3.32 12.84
C LEU A 438 -1.06 3.57 11.69
N SER A 439 -2.28 3.07 11.86
CA SER A 439 -3.25 3.00 10.76
C SER A 439 -3.79 4.36 10.27
N TRP A 440 -4.00 5.35 11.16
CA TRP A 440 -4.68 6.61 10.77
C TRP A 440 -5.93 6.38 9.90
N SER A 441 -6.68 5.33 10.18
CA SER A 441 -7.85 4.90 9.38
C SER A 441 -7.52 4.54 7.91
N TYR A 442 -6.31 4.09 7.64
CA TYR A 442 -5.81 3.69 6.33
C TYR A 442 -6.80 2.83 5.54
N TYR A 443 -7.25 1.70 6.10
CA TYR A 443 -8.15 0.77 5.42
C TYR A 443 -9.55 1.31 5.15
N ASN A 444 -10.00 2.34 5.91
CA ASN A 444 -11.33 2.92 5.77
C ASN A 444 -11.38 4.05 4.74
N TYR A 445 -10.30 4.81 4.59
CA TYR A 445 -10.35 6.05 3.82
C TYR A 445 -9.30 6.17 2.71
N THR A 446 -8.14 5.54 2.83
CA THR A 446 -7.06 5.78 1.88
C THR A 446 -6.64 4.56 1.09
N TRP A 447 -6.56 3.37 1.71
CA TRP A 447 -6.14 2.16 1.02
C TRP A 447 -6.98 1.86 -0.23
N HIS A 448 -6.36 2.01 -1.41
CA HIS A 448 -6.96 1.83 -2.73
C HIS A 448 -8.16 2.74 -3.02
N THR A 449 -8.21 3.95 -2.46
CA THR A 449 -9.37 4.84 -2.64
C THR A 449 -9.05 6.13 -3.39
N ASN A 450 -10.12 6.77 -3.91
CA ASN A 450 -10.05 8.11 -4.49
C ASN A 450 -9.72 9.21 -3.48
N LEU A 451 -9.71 8.91 -2.17
CA LEU A 451 -9.41 9.86 -1.10
C LEU A 451 -7.95 9.81 -0.65
N ASP A 452 -7.12 8.95 -1.24
CA ASP A 452 -5.70 8.85 -0.91
C ASP A 452 -4.89 9.95 -1.58
N THR A 453 -4.87 11.11 -0.94
CA THR A 453 -4.32 12.37 -1.43
C THR A 453 -3.35 13.00 -0.44
N TYR A 454 -2.52 13.95 -0.90
CA TYR A 454 -1.46 14.63 -0.15
C TYR A 454 -1.88 15.09 1.26
N ASP A 455 -3.10 15.62 1.42
CA ASP A 455 -3.65 16.11 2.68
C ASP A 455 -3.89 15.02 3.74
N LYS A 456 -3.68 13.76 3.41
CA LYS A 456 -3.76 12.62 4.35
C LYS A 456 -2.41 12.32 5.01
N ILE A 457 -1.32 12.97 4.58
CA ILE A 457 0.02 12.70 5.12
C ILE A 457 0.22 13.38 6.47
N VAL A 458 0.69 12.62 7.44
CA VAL A 458 1.11 13.11 8.76
C VAL A 458 2.64 13.26 8.75
N PHE A 459 3.12 14.40 8.23
CA PHE A 459 4.54 14.62 7.98
C PHE A 459 5.44 14.47 9.21
N ASP A 460 4.96 14.80 10.40
CA ASP A 460 5.72 14.62 11.64
C ASP A 460 5.99 13.14 11.93
N ASP A 461 5.02 12.26 11.64
CA ASP A 461 5.19 10.81 11.78
C ASP A 461 6.15 10.27 10.70
N VAL A 462 6.02 10.73 9.45
CA VAL A 462 6.90 10.33 8.34
C VAL A 462 8.35 10.80 8.60
N GLN A 463 8.55 12.00 9.14
CA GLN A 463 9.88 12.51 9.51
C GLN A 463 10.52 11.66 10.62
N ASN A 464 9.75 11.25 11.64
CA ASN A 464 10.23 10.34 12.67
C ASN A 464 10.62 8.97 12.08
N ASN A 465 9.85 8.47 11.11
CA ASN A 465 10.18 7.23 10.40
C ASN A 465 11.46 7.38 9.57
N ALA A 466 11.70 8.55 8.96
CA ALA A 466 12.94 8.82 8.24
C ALA A 466 14.17 8.79 9.17
N ILE A 467 14.07 9.38 10.36
CA ILE A 467 15.12 9.31 11.39
C ILE A 467 15.37 7.85 11.80
N LEU A 468 14.29 7.11 12.10
CA LEU A 468 14.37 5.69 12.46
C LEU A 468 15.10 4.89 11.37
N ALA A 469 14.62 4.97 10.13
CA ALA A 469 15.16 4.20 9.02
C ALA A 469 16.62 4.59 8.70
N ALA A 470 16.97 5.88 8.72
CA ALA A 470 18.33 6.34 8.46
C ALA A 470 19.32 5.82 9.53
N ILE A 471 18.95 5.85 10.81
CA ILE A 471 19.79 5.31 11.89
C ILE A 471 19.91 3.78 11.78
N MET A 472 18.81 3.08 11.47
CA MET A 472 18.83 1.62 11.28
C MET A 472 19.74 1.22 10.10
N VAL A 473 19.69 1.93 8.98
CA VAL A 473 20.58 1.71 7.83
C VAL A 473 22.03 1.99 8.20
N TYR A 474 22.31 3.13 8.84
CA TYR A 474 23.65 3.47 9.31
C TYR A 474 24.22 2.36 10.20
N MET A 475 23.46 1.93 11.21
CA MET A 475 23.88 0.86 12.13
C MET A 475 24.09 -0.48 11.43
N ALA A 476 23.24 -0.83 10.47
CA ALA A 476 23.43 -2.04 9.66
C ALA A 476 24.67 -1.97 8.77
N CYS A 477 25.03 -0.78 8.25
CA CYS A 477 26.27 -0.57 7.50
C CYS A 477 27.51 -0.69 8.39
N GLU A 478 27.45 -0.22 9.64
CA GLU A 478 28.56 -0.22 10.60
C GLU A 478 28.72 -1.58 11.33
N GLU A 479 27.76 -2.48 11.24
CA GLU A 479 27.85 -3.81 11.88
C GLU A 479 29.11 -4.54 11.38
N PRO A 480 29.98 -5.02 12.27
CA PRO A 480 31.26 -5.64 11.86
C PRO A 480 31.09 -6.86 10.97
N GLU A 481 30.13 -7.72 11.31
CA GLU A 481 29.87 -8.98 10.62
C GLU A 481 28.53 -8.95 9.88
N MET A 482 28.35 -9.88 8.93
CA MET A 482 27.03 -10.15 8.39
C MET A 482 26.11 -10.67 9.49
N VAL A 483 24.86 -10.19 9.52
CA VAL A 483 23.87 -10.70 10.48
C VAL A 483 23.57 -12.18 10.22
N SER A 484 23.24 -12.89 11.29
CA SER A 484 22.81 -14.29 11.19
C SER A 484 21.53 -14.38 10.35
N LYS A 485 21.51 -15.34 9.44
CA LYS A 485 20.35 -15.71 8.61
C LYS A 485 19.73 -17.04 9.08
N GLU A 486 19.99 -17.45 10.33
CA GLU A 486 19.37 -18.63 10.90
C GLU A 486 17.84 -18.44 10.98
N LEU A 487 17.11 -19.45 10.48
CA LEU A 487 15.67 -19.42 10.37
C LEU A 487 15.02 -20.27 11.45
N ARG A 488 13.99 -19.72 12.09
CA ARG A 488 13.12 -20.55 12.93
C ARG A 488 12.20 -21.42 12.05
N ILE A 489 11.68 -22.50 12.62
CA ILE A 489 10.55 -23.24 12.02
C ILE A 489 9.30 -22.37 12.21
N PRO A 490 8.61 -21.93 11.12
CA PRO A 490 7.40 -21.15 11.26
C PRO A 490 6.27 -21.98 11.88
N LEU A 491 5.35 -21.32 12.58
CA LEU A 491 4.17 -21.95 13.16
C LEU A 491 2.91 -21.39 12.52
N GLY A 492 2.02 -22.28 12.12
CA GLY A 492 0.69 -21.93 11.66
C GLY A 492 -0.22 -21.42 12.79
N ARG A 493 -1.42 -20.96 12.45
CA ARG A 493 -2.42 -20.44 13.43
C ARG A 493 -2.83 -21.48 14.48
N ASN A 494 -2.74 -22.74 14.16
CA ASN A 494 -3.01 -23.88 15.06
C ASN A 494 -1.80 -24.29 15.92
N GLY A 495 -0.66 -23.58 15.81
CA GLY A 495 0.59 -23.89 16.51
C GLY A 495 1.43 -25.01 15.89
N GLU A 496 0.99 -25.61 14.79
CA GLU A 496 1.74 -26.66 14.09
C GLU A 496 2.81 -26.07 13.19
N PRO A 497 3.95 -26.78 12.98
CA PRO A 497 4.97 -26.37 12.03
C PRO A 497 4.43 -26.19 10.61
N THR A 498 4.90 -25.15 9.94
CA THR A 498 4.61 -24.87 8.53
C THR A 498 5.91 -24.67 7.75
N ASP A 499 5.84 -24.75 6.44
CA ASP A 499 6.98 -24.46 5.58
C ASP A 499 7.30 -22.96 5.56
N TRP A 500 8.57 -22.64 5.32
CA TRP A 500 9.00 -21.28 5.02
C TRP A 500 8.35 -20.80 3.72
N PRO A 501 7.96 -19.51 3.60
CA PRO A 501 7.38 -18.99 2.36
C PRO A 501 8.26 -19.30 1.14
N THR A 502 7.64 -19.73 0.05
CA THR A 502 8.33 -20.05 -1.19
C THR A 502 8.39 -18.83 -2.10
N PRO A 503 9.55 -18.49 -2.70
CA PRO A 503 9.62 -17.45 -3.73
C PRO A 503 8.63 -17.70 -4.86
N ARG A 504 8.00 -16.63 -5.34
CA ARG A 504 7.08 -16.67 -6.48
C ARG A 504 7.68 -15.88 -7.63
N SER A 505 7.57 -16.38 -8.84
CA SER A 505 7.99 -15.64 -10.03
C SER A 505 7.08 -14.43 -10.29
N PRO A 506 7.64 -13.33 -10.83
CA PRO A 506 6.85 -12.16 -11.24
C PRO A 506 5.99 -12.46 -12.47
N THR A 507 4.89 -11.75 -12.60
CA THR A 507 4.15 -11.65 -13.86
C THR A 507 4.82 -10.62 -14.75
N ARG A 508 5.72 -11.04 -15.62
CA ARG A 508 6.50 -10.12 -16.48
C ARG A 508 5.72 -9.56 -17.67
N LYS A 509 4.56 -10.12 -17.98
CA LYS A 509 3.63 -9.64 -19.04
C LYS A 509 2.22 -9.68 -18.46
N GLY A 510 1.75 -8.54 -18.03
CA GLY A 510 0.49 -8.46 -17.30
C GLY A 510 -0.57 -7.58 -17.97
N GLY A 511 -1.84 -7.81 -17.58
CA GLY A 511 -2.99 -7.04 -18.07
C GLY A 511 -3.32 -7.23 -19.56
N MET A 512 -2.77 -8.23 -20.21
CA MET A 512 -2.94 -8.47 -21.68
C MET A 512 -3.98 -9.53 -22.00
N ASP A 513 -4.55 -10.24 -21.00
CA ASP A 513 -5.53 -11.33 -21.15
C ASP A 513 -6.99 -10.85 -21.21
#